data_ccb7b24445da10747e8344e77e026ea8
#
_entry.id   ccb7b24445da10747e8344e77e026ea8
#
_cell.length_a   1.000
_cell.length_b   1.000
_cell.length_c   1.000
_cell.angle_alpha   90.00
_cell.angle_beta   90.00
_cell.angle_gamma   90.00
#
_symmetry.space_group_name_H-M   'P 1'
#
loop_
_entity.id
_entity.type
_entity.pdbx_description
1 polymer ?
#
loop_
_entity_poly.entity_id
_entity_poly.type
_entity_poly.pdbx_seq_one_letter_code
_entity_poly.pdbx_strand_id
1 'polypeptide(L)'
;MHIGLIGGIGPAATVFYYERIERAFASAGEPLHLTIGHTSAVAVSRNVAAGRVTEQATEFIRIANQLAAAGADTVAITSMGAHFCAKDFEPQSPLPLTDGPTAVAGRTSPEQRERLLAASDSLVRDQGADA
;
A
#
# COMPACT_ATOMS: atom_id res chain seq x y z
N MET A 1 5.55 -14.12 -1.61
CA MET A 1 4.55 -13.06 -1.76
C MET A 1 5.21 -11.78 -2.22
N HIS A 2 4.60 -11.10 -3.15
CA HIS A 2 5.12 -9.86 -3.72
C HIS A 2 4.11 -8.74 -3.48
N ILE A 3 4.51 -7.72 -2.73
CA ILE A 3 3.66 -6.58 -2.38
C ILE A 3 3.90 -5.45 -3.38
N GLY A 4 2.80 -4.87 -3.90
CA GLY A 4 2.85 -3.64 -4.68
C GLY A 4 2.40 -2.47 -3.82
N LEU A 5 3.15 -1.37 -3.84
CA LEU A 5 2.76 -0.13 -3.20
C LEU A 5 2.51 0.95 -4.25
N ILE A 6 1.37 1.62 -4.16
CA ILE A 6 1.16 2.87 -4.86
C ILE A 6 1.64 3.98 -3.95
N GLY A 7 2.77 4.57 -4.32
CA GLY A 7 3.47 5.56 -3.49
C GLY A 7 3.65 6.90 -4.16
N GLY A 8 4.31 7.82 -3.46
CA GLY A 8 4.57 9.18 -3.94
C GLY A 8 3.53 10.21 -3.49
N ILE A 9 2.46 9.77 -2.85
CA ILE A 9 1.40 10.63 -2.32
C ILE A 9 1.77 11.00 -0.88
N GLY A 10 2.64 11.99 -0.77
CA GLY A 10 3.60 12.23 0.22
C GLY A 10 4.76 11.22 0.13
N PRO A 11 5.93 11.63 -0.43
CA PRO A 11 7.10 10.72 -0.47
C PRO A 11 7.51 10.22 0.91
N ALA A 12 7.35 11.04 1.94
CA ALA A 12 7.69 10.67 3.31
C ALA A 12 6.82 9.50 3.82
N ALA A 13 5.53 9.48 3.49
CA ALA A 13 4.65 8.38 3.85
C ALA A 13 5.08 7.07 3.16
N THR A 14 5.47 7.14 1.90
CA THR A 14 5.97 5.99 1.15
C THR A 14 7.24 5.42 1.78
N VAL A 15 8.19 6.28 2.12
CA VAL A 15 9.44 5.88 2.80
C VAL A 15 9.11 5.23 4.16
N PHE A 16 8.20 5.82 4.90
CA PHE A 16 7.75 5.29 6.20
C PHE A 16 7.19 3.86 6.05
N TYR A 17 6.27 3.65 5.11
CA TYR A 17 5.71 2.32 4.82
C TYR A 17 6.79 1.33 4.40
N TYR A 18 7.68 1.74 3.51
CA TYR A 18 8.77 0.91 3.03
C TYR A 18 9.63 0.40 4.19
N GLU A 19 10.10 1.31 5.04
CA GLU A 19 10.96 0.95 6.18
C GLU A 19 10.26 0.01 7.16
N ARG A 20 8.98 0.23 7.42
CA ARG A 20 8.21 -0.58 8.36
C ARG A 20 7.93 -1.98 7.81
N ILE A 21 7.58 -2.10 6.55
CA ILE A 21 7.37 -3.39 5.89
C ILE A 21 8.69 -4.16 5.88
N GLU A 22 9.79 -3.51 5.55
CA GLU A 22 11.12 -4.13 5.56
C GLU A 22 11.46 -4.69 6.94
N ARG A 23 11.24 -3.92 8.00
CA ARG A 23 11.47 -4.39 9.36
C ARG A 23 10.59 -5.57 9.74
N ALA A 24 9.33 -5.53 9.37
CA ALA A 24 8.39 -6.61 9.68
C ALA A 24 8.83 -7.92 9.04
N PHE A 25 9.23 -7.88 7.78
CA PHE A 25 9.72 -9.06 7.07
C PHE A 25 11.04 -9.55 7.62
N ALA A 26 11.97 -8.66 7.90
CA ALA A 26 13.25 -9.02 8.50
C ALA A 26 13.06 -9.67 9.88
N SER A 27 12.18 -9.13 10.71
CA SER A 27 11.86 -9.70 12.04
C SER A 27 11.20 -11.07 11.93
N ALA A 28 10.41 -11.32 10.89
CA ALA A 28 9.76 -12.60 10.65
C ALA A 28 10.70 -13.62 9.98
N GLY A 29 11.87 -13.19 9.53
CA GLY A 29 12.79 -14.05 8.79
C GLY A 29 12.30 -14.39 7.39
N GLU A 30 11.44 -13.55 6.80
CA GLU A 30 10.86 -13.76 5.48
C GLU A 30 11.46 -12.80 4.45
N PRO A 31 11.76 -13.29 3.23
CA PRO A 31 12.21 -12.40 2.17
C PRO A 31 11.08 -11.47 1.72
N LEU A 32 11.39 -10.19 1.56
CA LEU A 32 10.45 -9.21 1.05
C LEU A 32 10.63 -9.06 -0.46
N HIS A 33 9.55 -9.29 -1.21
CA HIS A 33 9.44 -8.92 -2.62
C HIS A 33 8.51 -7.71 -2.71
N LEU A 34 9.03 -6.58 -3.18
CA LEU A 34 8.32 -5.31 -3.16
C LEU A 34 8.56 -4.53 -4.45
N THR A 35 7.49 -4.00 -5.01
CA THR A 35 7.56 -3.03 -6.11
C THR A 35 6.75 -1.80 -5.72
N ILE A 36 7.33 -0.62 -5.94
CA ILE A 36 6.67 0.66 -5.65
C ILE A 36 6.38 1.35 -6.98
N GLY A 37 5.09 1.60 -7.24
CA GLY A 37 4.65 2.41 -8.37
C GLY A 37 4.44 3.85 -7.90
N HIS A 38 5.14 4.79 -8.51
CA HIS A 38 5.05 6.20 -8.14
C HIS A 38 3.88 6.89 -8.82
N THR A 39 3.11 7.65 -8.04
CA THR A 39 2.12 8.60 -8.57
C THR A 39 2.44 10.00 -8.06
N SER A 40 2.07 11.02 -8.84
CA SER A 40 2.36 12.41 -8.50
C SER A 40 1.45 12.91 -7.39
N ALA A 41 2.04 13.37 -6.28
CA ALA A 41 1.29 14.02 -5.21
C ALA A 41 0.55 15.27 -5.70
N VAL A 42 1.13 16.01 -6.66
CA VAL A 42 0.50 17.19 -7.27
C VAL A 42 -0.76 16.80 -8.02
N ALA A 43 -0.69 15.75 -8.84
CA ALA A 43 -1.84 15.28 -9.61
C ALA A 43 -2.95 14.76 -8.70
N VAL A 44 -2.61 13.98 -7.67
CA VAL A 44 -3.58 13.48 -6.69
C VAL A 44 -4.25 14.62 -5.94
N SER A 45 -3.48 15.60 -5.49
CA SER A 45 -4.03 16.77 -4.78
C SER A 45 -5.01 17.55 -5.65
N ARG A 46 -4.71 17.72 -6.94
CA ARG A 46 -5.62 18.36 -7.89
C ARG A 46 -6.92 17.58 -8.06
N ASN A 47 -6.84 16.26 -8.17
CA ASN A 47 -8.01 15.40 -8.31
C ASN A 47 -8.88 15.44 -7.06
N VAL A 48 -8.27 15.39 -5.87
CA VAL A 48 -8.98 15.48 -4.58
C VAL A 48 -9.69 16.82 -4.47
N ALA A 49 -8.98 17.93 -4.74
CA ALA A 49 -9.55 19.29 -4.64
C ALA A 49 -10.71 19.50 -5.62
N ALA A 50 -10.65 18.89 -6.80
CA ALA A 50 -11.68 19.01 -7.84
C ALA A 50 -12.80 17.95 -7.72
N GLY A 51 -12.72 17.05 -6.74
CA GLY A 51 -13.69 15.96 -6.57
C GLY A 51 -13.66 14.93 -7.70
N ARG A 52 -12.53 14.77 -8.40
CA ARG A 52 -12.38 13.87 -9.54
C ARG A 52 -12.07 12.45 -9.09
N VAL A 53 -13.07 11.78 -8.51
CA VAL A 53 -12.93 10.43 -7.96
C VAL A 53 -12.61 9.40 -9.06
N THR A 54 -13.34 9.46 -10.17
CA THR A 54 -13.18 8.51 -11.29
C THR A 54 -11.81 8.62 -11.93
N GLU A 55 -11.33 9.84 -12.18
CA GLU A 55 -10.03 10.10 -12.77
C GLU A 55 -8.90 9.61 -11.85
N GLN A 56 -9.04 9.81 -10.55
CA GLN A 56 -8.06 9.33 -9.58
C GLN A 56 -8.05 7.81 -9.50
N ALA A 57 -9.22 7.17 -9.51
CA ALA A 57 -9.31 5.72 -9.56
C ALA A 57 -8.65 5.16 -10.82
N THR A 58 -8.86 5.79 -11.98
CA THR A 58 -8.24 5.39 -13.25
C THR A 58 -6.71 5.43 -13.15
N GLU A 59 -6.15 6.47 -12.55
CA GLU A 59 -4.70 6.59 -12.36
C GLU A 59 -4.17 5.47 -11.45
N PHE A 60 -4.86 5.18 -10.37
CA PHE A 60 -4.46 4.08 -9.48
C PHE A 60 -4.57 2.71 -10.17
N ILE A 61 -5.59 2.50 -11.01
CA ILE A 61 -5.72 1.28 -11.81
C ILE A 61 -4.55 1.13 -12.77
N ARG A 62 -4.12 2.22 -13.41
CA ARG A 62 -2.95 2.21 -14.30
C ARG A 62 -1.72 1.71 -13.56
N ILE A 63 -1.47 2.22 -12.36
CA ILE A 63 -0.32 1.81 -11.55
C ILE A 63 -0.49 0.37 -11.05
N ALA A 64 -1.69 -0.02 -10.63
CA ALA A 64 -1.97 -1.39 -10.19
C ALA A 64 -1.71 -2.40 -11.32
N ASN A 65 -2.02 -2.06 -12.55
CA ASN A 65 -1.68 -2.91 -13.71
C ASN A 65 -0.18 -3.03 -13.91
N GLN A 66 0.58 -1.96 -13.71
CA GLN A 66 2.04 -2.01 -13.75
C GLN A 66 2.61 -2.90 -12.64
N LEU A 67 2.06 -2.81 -11.43
CA LEU A 67 2.46 -3.64 -10.31
C LEU A 67 2.14 -5.12 -10.55
N ALA A 68 0.97 -5.42 -11.11
CA ALA A 68 0.59 -6.78 -11.49
C ALA A 68 1.55 -7.35 -12.54
N ALA A 69 1.92 -6.54 -13.55
CA ALA A 69 2.88 -6.93 -14.57
C ALA A 69 4.28 -7.18 -14.00
N ALA A 70 4.64 -6.50 -12.91
CA ALA A 70 5.89 -6.74 -12.18
C ALA A 70 5.85 -7.99 -11.30
N GLY A 71 4.71 -8.63 -11.16
CA GLY A 71 4.55 -9.85 -10.38
C GLY A 71 3.95 -9.66 -8.99
N ALA A 72 3.43 -8.46 -8.67
CA ALA A 72 2.80 -8.24 -7.38
C ALA A 72 1.52 -9.06 -7.20
N ASP A 73 1.28 -9.56 -6.01
CA ASP A 73 0.10 -10.35 -5.63
C ASP A 73 -0.99 -9.50 -4.99
N THR A 74 -0.61 -8.34 -4.47
CA THR A 74 -1.50 -7.44 -3.75
C THR A 74 -1.05 -6.01 -3.94
N VAL A 75 -1.92 -5.05 -3.69
CA VAL A 75 -1.61 -3.63 -3.79
C VAL A 75 -2.08 -2.89 -2.53
N ALA A 76 -1.27 -1.97 -2.06
CA ALA A 76 -1.63 -1.03 -1.00
C ALA A 76 -1.34 0.39 -1.45
N ILE A 77 -2.18 1.33 -1.02
CA ILE A 77 -1.98 2.75 -1.27
C ILE A 77 -1.40 3.37 -0.01
N THR A 78 -0.26 4.05 -0.11
CA THR A 78 0.49 4.55 1.03
C THR A 78 -0.04 5.87 1.62
N SER A 79 -1.25 6.25 1.26
CA SER A 79 -1.87 7.49 1.77
C SER A 79 -3.31 7.24 2.19
N MET A 80 -3.65 7.60 3.40
CA MET A 80 -5.04 7.55 3.89
C MET A 80 -5.94 8.52 3.12
N GLY A 81 -5.42 9.69 2.74
CA GLY A 81 -6.18 10.68 1.98
C GLY A 81 -6.56 10.23 0.58
N ALA A 82 -5.82 9.28 0.01
CA ALA A 82 -6.11 8.75 -1.32
C ALA A 82 -7.17 7.65 -1.32
N HIS A 83 -7.62 7.18 -0.17
CA HIS A 83 -8.65 6.14 -0.06
C HIS A 83 -10.06 6.65 -0.40
N PHE A 84 -10.23 7.96 -0.65
CA PHE A 84 -11.52 8.53 -1.04
C PHE A 84 -12.11 7.89 -2.31
N CYS A 85 -11.27 7.29 -3.17
CA CYS A 85 -11.69 6.63 -4.39
C CYS A 85 -11.63 5.09 -4.31
N ALA A 86 -11.44 4.51 -3.12
CA ALA A 86 -11.29 3.08 -2.95
C ALA A 86 -12.47 2.27 -3.50
N LYS A 87 -13.69 2.77 -3.34
CA LYS A 87 -14.91 2.12 -3.85
C LYS A 87 -14.93 2.00 -5.36
N ASP A 88 -14.35 2.99 -6.07
CA ASP A 88 -14.26 2.97 -7.53
C ASP A 88 -13.04 2.17 -8.00
N PHE A 89 -12.01 2.11 -7.18
CA PHE A 89 -10.76 1.39 -7.47
C PHE A 89 -10.90 -0.12 -7.31
N GLU A 90 -11.39 -0.58 -6.16
CA GLU A 90 -11.39 -2.01 -5.80
C GLU A 90 -12.02 -2.93 -6.85
N PRO A 91 -13.23 -2.60 -7.40
CA PRO A 91 -13.87 -3.49 -8.37
C PRO A 91 -13.10 -3.63 -9.69
N GLN A 92 -12.27 -2.67 -10.04
CA GLN A 92 -11.54 -2.61 -11.30
C GLN A 92 -10.07 -3.01 -11.17
N SER A 93 -9.57 -3.11 -9.94
CA SER A 93 -8.16 -3.44 -9.70
C SER A 93 -7.84 -4.87 -10.08
N PRO A 94 -6.71 -5.12 -10.81
CA PRO A 94 -6.25 -6.47 -11.10
C PRO A 94 -5.70 -7.18 -9.86
N LEU A 95 -5.46 -6.43 -8.76
CA LEU A 95 -4.91 -6.93 -7.52
C LEU A 95 -5.82 -6.56 -6.35
N PRO A 96 -5.93 -7.44 -5.32
CA PRO A 96 -6.68 -7.09 -4.13
C PRO A 96 -6.03 -5.90 -3.41
N LEU A 97 -6.86 -4.95 -3.00
CA LEU A 97 -6.42 -3.81 -2.19
C LEU A 97 -6.36 -4.26 -0.73
N THR A 98 -5.17 -4.22 -0.15
CA THR A 98 -4.94 -4.62 1.24
C THR A 98 -3.98 -3.65 1.90
N ASP A 99 -3.91 -3.69 3.23
CA ASP A 99 -2.70 -3.24 3.91
C ASP A 99 -1.67 -4.38 3.77
N GLY A 100 -0.49 -4.09 3.27
CA GLY A 100 0.53 -5.10 2.97
C GLY A 100 0.76 -6.12 4.09
N PRO A 101 0.89 -5.70 5.37
CA PRO A 101 1.09 -6.63 6.49
C PRO A 101 -0.02 -7.66 6.67
N THR A 102 -1.28 -7.27 6.55
CA THR A 102 -2.43 -8.20 6.70
C THR A 102 -2.44 -9.25 5.60
N ALA A 103 -2.13 -8.86 4.37
CA ALA A 103 -2.07 -9.81 3.25
C ALA A 103 -0.98 -10.88 3.46
N VAL A 104 0.16 -10.49 4.02
CA VAL A 104 1.27 -11.41 4.31
C VAL A 104 0.90 -12.40 5.41
N ALA A 105 0.16 -11.95 6.43
CA ALA A 105 -0.24 -12.77 7.57
C ALA A 105 -0.99 -14.04 7.16
N GLY A 106 -1.68 -14.03 6.01
CA GLY A 106 -2.38 -15.20 5.48
C GLY A 106 -1.49 -16.31 4.94
N ARG A 107 -0.19 -16.05 4.72
CA ARG A 107 0.76 -16.98 4.08
C ARG A 107 1.94 -17.37 4.98
N THR A 108 1.93 -16.96 6.24
CA THR A 108 3.02 -17.18 7.17
C THR A 108 2.62 -18.15 8.28
N SER A 109 3.61 -18.64 9.05
CA SER A 109 3.35 -19.42 10.25
C SER A 109 2.58 -18.59 11.28
N PRO A 110 1.88 -19.22 12.25
CA PRO A 110 1.19 -18.49 13.30
C PRO A 110 2.08 -17.50 14.06
N GLU A 111 3.32 -17.86 14.35
CA GLU A 111 4.29 -17.00 15.03
C GLU A 111 4.71 -15.81 14.17
N GLN A 112 4.97 -16.05 12.89
CA GLN A 112 5.30 -15.01 11.93
C GLN A 112 4.13 -14.06 11.75
N ARG A 113 2.90 -14.61 11.64
CA ARG A 113 1.67 -13.84 11.54
C ARG A 113 1.51 -12.89 12.72
N GLU A 114 1.70 -13.39 13.94
CA GLU A 114 1.58 -12.58 15.15
C GLU A 114 2.58 -11.42 15.15
N ARG A 115 3.83 -11.68 14.77
CA ARG A 115 4.86 -10.63 14.67
C ARG A 115 4.53 -9.59 13.60
N LEU A 116 4.04 -10.02 12.45
CA LEU A 116 3.65 -9.12 11.35
C LEU A 116 2.45 -8.27 11.73
N LEU A 117 1.46 -8.84 12.39
CA LEU A 117 0.29 -8.10 12.88
C LEU A 117 0.68 -7.07 13.94
N ALA A 118 1.58 -7.44 14.87
CA ALA A 118 2.08 -6.50 15.85
C ALA A 118 2.84 -5.33 15.20
N ALA A 119 3.63 -5.60 14.17
CA ALA A 119 4.32 -4.57 13.39
C ALA A 119 3.32 -3.67 12.64
N SER A 120 2.25 -4.24 12.08
CA SER A 120 1.18 -3.51 11.42
C SER A 120 0.46 -2.56 12.39
N ASP A 121 0.13 -3.04 13.58
CA ASP A 121 -0.52 -2.24 14.61
C ASP A 121 0.39 -1.07 15.06
N SER A 122 1.69 -1.31 15.14
CA SER A 122 2.66 -0.26 15.41
C SER A 122 2.69 0.82 14.32
N LEU A 123 2.62 0.38 13.04
CA LEU A 123 2.54 1.27 11.88
C LEU A 123 1.35 2.21 11.96
N VAL A 124 0.18 1.66 12.23
CA VAL A 124 -1.06 2.44 12.32
C VAL A 124 -1.00 3.44 13.46
N ARG A 125 -0.49 3.02 14.62
CA ARG A 125 -0.33 3.91 15.77
C ARG A 125 0.64 5.06 15.51
N ASP A 126 1.79 4.74 14.89
CA ASP A 126 2.82 5.74 14.60
C ASP A 126 2.31 6.78 13.57
N GLN A 127 1.51 6.37 12.58
CA GLN A 127 0.88 7.30 11.65
C GLN A 127 -0.15 8.19 12.34
N GLY A 128 -0.91 7.66 13.29
CA GLY A 128 -1.86 8.42 14.07
C GLY A 128 -1.19 9.45 14.98
N ALA A 129 0.01 9.18 15.45
CA ALA A 129 0.79 10.10 16.29
C ALA A 129 1.41 11.25 15.50
N ASP A 130 1.70 11.05 14.20
CA ASP A 130 2.29 12.05 13.32
C ASP A 130 1.23 12.93 12.60
N ALA A 131 -0.02 12.59 12.76
CA ALA A 131 -1.15 13.36 12.24
C ALA A 131 -1.64 14.37 13.26
#